data_a26ceea3dc296c219917645a15720908
#
_entry.id   a26ceea3dc296c219917645a15720908
#
_cell.length_a   1.000
_cell.length_b   1.000
_cell.length_c   1.000
_cell.angle_alpha   90.00
_cell.angle_beta   90.00
_cell.angle_gamma   90.00
#
_symmetry.space_group_name_H-M   'P 1'
#
loop_
_entity.id
_entity.type
_entity.pdbx_description
1 polymer ?
#
loop_
_entity_poly.entity_id
_entity_poly.type
_entity_poly.pdbx_seq_one_letter_code
_entity_poly.pdbx_strand_id
1 'polypeptide(L)'
;FLVFCIRGNSSMKIIDLSFNVEPNLSEPMSIKIKTRPHSGGSKFGRKIVFMGKRSLKDKAMAVIHYMSGKERITKKSFPDQEFINEQRISLSVHTGTHLDAPSHFGTRCEGKRPKTIDEIPLEWCYGNGVVLNFCNKGPCEEISVEDVKKELERIEYCLQENDIVLIRTDTDKKWGKPNYFYEAPGMSREATKFLVESGVKIIGIDCYSLDKPFMAMVKQY
;
A
#
# COMPACT_ATOMS: atom_id res chain seq x y z
N PHE A 1 -2.97 4.73 1.74
CA PHE A 1 -4.15 4.67 2.64
C PHE A 1 -5.38 4.37 1.78
N LEU A 2 -6.07 3.25 2.07
CA LEU A 2 -7.37 2.96 1.48
C LEU A 2 -8.44 3.46 2.48
N VAL A 3 -9.24 4.44 2.07
CA VAL A 3 -10.23 5.08 2.93
C VAL A 3 -11.61 4.93 2.33
N PHE A 4 -12.53 4.40 3.10
CA PHE A 4 -13.95 4.33 2.74
C PHE A 4 -14.72 5.49 3.37
N CYS A 5 -15.49 6.22 2.57
CA CYS A 5 -16.40 7.24 3.06
C CYS A 5 -17.83 6.75 2.97
N ILE A 6 -18.51 6.63 4.10
CA ILE A 6 -19.95 6.32 4.15
C ILE A 6 -20.70 7.63 4.38
N ARG A 7 -21.57 8.02 3.45
CA ARG A 7 -22.54 9.11 3.66
C ARG A 7 -23.76 8.58 4.37
N GLY A 8 -23.92 8.93 5.64
CA GLY A 8 -25.19 8.79 6.37
C GLY A 8 -25.99 10.12 6.31
N ASN A 9 -27.26 10.09 6.74
CA ASN A 9 -28.18 11.23 6.66
C ASN A 9 -27.71 12.51 7.40
N SER A 10 -26.66 12.47 8.23
CA SER A 10 -26.20 13.63 9.01
C SER A 10 -24.68 13.73 9.21
N SER A 11 -23.88 12.74 8.85
CA SER A 11 -22.43 12.80 9.01
C SER A 11 -21.69 11.91 8.01
N MET A 12 -20.50 12.34 7.59
CA MET A 12 -19.56 11.52 6.82
C MET A 12 -18.75 10.67 7.82
N LYS A 13 -18.76 9.36 7.66
CA LYS A 13 -17.88 8.44 8.40
C LYS A 13 -16.74 8.01 7.50
N ILE A 14 -15.52 8.22 7.97
CA ILE A 14 -14.30 7.77 7.30
C ILE A 14 -13.84 6.49 8.00
N ILE A 15 -13.56 5.44 7.22
CA ILE A 15 -13.06 4.16 7.69
C ILE A 15 -11.73 3.89 7.00
N ASP A 16 -10.66 3.76 7.80
CA ASP A 16 -9.36 3.35 7.31
C ASP A 16 -9.32 1.82 7.19
N LEU A 17 -9.05 1.32 6.00
CA LEU A 17 -8.93 -0.11 5.69
C LEU A 17 -7.47 -0.54 5.52
N SER A 18 -6.51 0.31 5.90
CA SER A 18 -5.09 0.05 5.69
C SER A 18 -4.49 -0.73 6.83
N PHE A 19 -3.59 -1.67 6.52
CA PHE A 19 -2.68 -2.25 7.51
C PHE A 19 -1.52 -1.31 7.84
N ASN A 20 -0.99 -1.42 9.05
CA ASN A 20 0.22 -0.73 9.45
C ASN A 20 1.41 -1.24 8.63
N VAL A 21 2.29 -0.31 8.22
CA VAL A 21 3.58 -0.65 7.59
C VAL A 21 4.58 -0.99 8.67
N GLU A 22 4.73 -2.28 8.96
CA GLU A 22 5.62 -2.81 9.98
C GLU A 22 6.17 -4.20 9.57
N PRO A 23 7.37 -4.57 10.04
CA PRO A 23 7.89 -5.92 9.80
C PRO A 23 6.96 -6.96 10.43
N ASN A 24 6.47 -7.91 9.63
CA ASN A 24 5.65 -9.02 10.10
C ASN A 24 5.81 -10.26 9.20
N LEU A 25 5.20 -11.39 9.61
CA LEU A 25 5.31 -12.68 8.90
C LEU A 25 4.48 -12.75 7.60
N SER A 26 3.56 -11.83 7.41
CA SER A 26 2.75 -11.75 6.18
C SER A 26 3.38 -10.85 5.11
N GLU A 27 4.59 -10.33 5.34
CA GLU A 27 5.33 -9.55 4.36
C GLU A 27 6.44 -10.40 3.75
N PRO A 28 6.37 -10.75 2.46
CA PRO A 28 7.37 -11.60 1.80
C PRO A 28 8.71 -10.89 1.64
N MET A 29 8.68 -9.56 1.57
CA MET A 29 9.83 -8.70 1.44
C MET A 29 10.15 -8.02 2.76
N SER A 30 11.41 -8.04 3.18
CA SER A 30 11.80 -7.46 4.45
C SER A 30 11.59 -5.94 4.48
N ILE A 31 10.84 -5.46 5.46
CA ILE A 31 10.71 -4.04 5.78
C ILE A 31 11.86 -3.64 6.72
N LYS A 32 12.57 -2.58 6.38
CA LYS A 32 13.62 -2.01 7.23
C LYS A 32 13.27 -0.59 7.64
N ILE A 33 13.06 -0.37 8.92
CA ILE A 33 12.77 0.93 9.50
C ILE A 33 13.95 1.35 10.36
N LYS A 34 14.62 2.45 9.99
CA LYS A 34 15.69 3.07 10.77
C LYS A 34 15.20 4.38 11.36
N THR A 35 15.05 4.41 12.65
CA THR A 35 14.63 5.60 13.38
C THR A 35 15.84 6.38 13.90
N ARG A 36 15.86 7.70 13.66
CA ARG A 36 16.73 8.63 14.35
C ARG A 36 15.90 9.26 15.49
N PRO A 37 16.21 8.95 16.74
CA PRO A 37 15.48 9.51 17.87
C PRO A 37 15.77 11.01 18.04
N HIS A 38 14.93 11.72 18.78
CA HIS A 38 15.09 13.14 19.11
C HIS A 38 16.47 13.47 19.68
N SER A 39 17.05 12.59 20.50
CA SER A 39 18.40 12.74 21.05
C SER A 39 19.54 12.71 20.02
N GLY A 40 19.25 12.34 18.77
CA GLY A 40 20.20 12.25 17.64
C GLY A 40 20.53 13.57 16.95
N GLY A 41 19.96 14.69 17.38
CA GLY A 41 20.03 15.99 16.70
C GLY A 41 21.45 16.51 16.48
N SER A 42 22.38 16.27 17.40
CA SER A 42 23.78 16.74 17.25
C SER A 42 24.51 16.07 16.08
N LYS A 43 24.20 14.81 15.76
CA LYS A 43 24.76 14.11 14.58
C LYS A 43 24.15 14.64 13.29
N PHE A 44 22.88 14.99 13.30
CA PHE A 44 22.19 15.59 12.15
C PHE A 44 22.61 17.04 11.94
N GLY A 45 22.76 17.82 12.98
CA GLY A 45 23.26 19.19 12.91
C GLY A 45 24.62 19.28 12.22
N ARG A 46 25.55 18.37 12.55
CA ARG A 46 26.81 18.25 11.80
C ARG A 46 26.61 18.03 10.30
N LYS A 47 25.65 17.16 9.93
CA LYS A 47 25.30 16.94 8.50
C LYS A 47 24.79 18.21 7.83
N ILE A 48 23.93 18.98 8.51
CA ILE A 48 23.36 20.23 7.96
C ILE A 48 24.47 21.23 7.62
N VAL A 49 25.48 21.40 8.47
CA VAL A 49 26.61 22.32 8.24
C VAL A 49 27.33 22.00 6.92
N PHE A 50 27.39 20.72 6.54
CA PHE A 50 28.04 20.27 5.31
C PHE A 50 27.08 20.07 4.13
N MET A 51 25.75 20.16 4.37
CA MET A 51 24.74 19.97 3.34
C MET A 51 24.78 21.13 2.33
N GLY A 52 24.76 20.82 1.03
CA GLY A 52 24.81 21.83 -0.03
C GLY A 52 26.22 22.37 -0.36
N LYS A 53 27.24 22.05 0.44
CA LYS A 53 28.63 22.43 0.13
C LYS A 53 29.20 21.58 -1.01
N ARG A 54 29.26 22.14 -2.22
CA ARG A 54 29.67 21.40 -3.44
C ARG A 54 31.16 21.51 -3.71
N SER A 55 31.76 22.69 -3.49
CA SER A 55 33.17 22.90 -3.76
C SER A 55 34.07 22.40 -2.61
N LEU A 56 35.32 22.05 -2.93
CA LEU A 56 36.34 21.71 -1.94
C LEU A 56 36.63 22.88 -0.98
N LYS A 57 36.62 24.12 -1.49
CA LYS A 57 36.81 25.35 -0.72
C LYS A 57 35.70 25.51 0.31
N ASP A 58 34.43 25.35 -0.09
CA ASP A 58 33.27 25.45 0.84
C ASP A 58 33.32 24.38 1.90
N LYS A 59 33.72 23.16 1.54
CA LYS A 59 33.89 22.06 2.51
C LYS A 59 34.97 22.35 3.51
N ALA A 60 36.15 22.84 3.05
CA ALA A 60 37.24 23.22 3.94
C ALA A 60 36.84 24.35 4.89
N MET A 61 36.19 25.41 4.35
CA MET A 61 35.67 26.50 5.19
C MET A 61 34.66 26.04 6.21
N ALA A 62 33.74 25.14 5.84
CA ALA A 62 32.77 24.55 6.78
C ALA A 62 33.47 23.77 7.91
N VAL A 63 34.55 23.03 7.61
CA VAL A 63 35.37 22.37 8.65
C VAL A 63 35.99 23.38 9.60
N ILE A 64 36.61 24.44 9.06
CA ILE A 64 37.24 25.50 9.87
C ILE A 64 36.20 26.17 10.76
N HIS A 65 35.04 26.54 10.21
CA HIS A 65 33.96 27.17 11.00
C HIS A 65 33.39 26.21 12.09
N TYR A 66 33.29 24.91 11.76
CA TYR A 66 32.87 23.91 12.74
C TYR A 66 33.89 23.75 13.86
N MET A 67 35.17 23.66 13.53
CA MET A 67 36.26 23.51 14.52
C MET A 67 36.45 24.76 15.39
N SER A 68 36.32 25.96 14.81
CA SER A 68 36.38 27.24 15.53
C SER A 68 35.15 27.51 16.41
N GLY A 69 34.13 26.68 16.32
CA GLY A 69 32.87 26.86 17.07
C GLY A 69 31.87 27.81 16.44
N LYS A 70 32.21 28.49 15.32
CA LYS A 70 31.37 29.48 14.64
C LYS A 70 30.06 28.88 14.08
N GLU A 71 30.13 27.66 13.57
CA GLU A 71 28.98 26.92 13.02
C GLU A 71 28.80 25.56 13.74
N ARG A 72 29.12 25.49 15.02
CA ARG A 72 29.07 24.23 15.77
C ARG A 72 27.67 23.98 16.33
N ILE A 73 26.98 22.99 15.73
CA ILE A 73 25.69 22.52 16.23
C ILE A 73 25.93 21.38 17.23
N THR A 74 25.44 21.55 18.45
CA THR A 74 25.51 20.57 19.53
C THR A 74 24.09 20.29 20.06
N LYS A 75 23.94 19.35 20.98
CA LYS A 75 22.64 19.11 21.63
C LYS A 75 22.09 20.39 22.30
N LYS A 76 22.96 21.20 22.92
CA LYS A 76 22.58 22.46 23.58
C LYS A 76 22.07 23.54 22.60
N SER A 77 22.23 23.34 21.31
CA SER A 77 21.71 24.24 20.24
C SER A 77 20.22 24.08 20.01
N PHE A 78 19.57 23.10 20.64
CA PHE A 78 18.15 22.79 20.45
C PHE A 78 17.40 22.94 21.79
N PRO A 79 16.12 23.38 21.75
CA PRO A 79 15.25 23.37 22.94
C PRO A 79 15.23 21.96 23.54
N ASP A 80 15.24 21.86 24.85
CA ASP A 80 15.25 20.60 25.61
C ASP A 80 16.31 19.57 25.16
N GLN A 81 17.31 20.03 24.43
CA GLN A 81 18.35 19.21 23.81
C GLN A 81 17.82 18.16 22.83
N GLU A 82 16.61 18.33 22.34
CA GLU A 82 15.93 17.47 21.40
C GLU A 82 15.87 18.08 19.99
N PHE A 83 15.82 17.22 19.00
CA PHE A 83 15.64 17.57 17.59
C PHE A 83 14.53 16.71 16.98
N ILE A 84 14.16 16.98 15.75
CA ILE A 84 13.12 16.20 15.06
C ILE A 84 13.50 14.73 14.96
N ASN A 85 12.50 13.86 15.15
CA ASN A 85 12.60 12.45 14.80
C ASN A 85 12.61 12.31 13.27
N GLU A 86 13.38 11.36 12.77
CA GLU A 86 13.39 10.99 11.34
C GLU A 86 13.36 9.48 11.22
N GLN A 87 12.48 8.98 10.38
CA GLN A 87 12.49 7.59 9.99
C GLN A 87 12.90 7.45 8.52
N ARG A 88 13.72 6.42 8.26
CA ARG A 88 14.03 5.97 6.91
C ARG A 88 13.48 4.58 6.74
N ILE A 89 12.60 4.42 5.76
CA ILE A 89 11.92 3.17 5.45
C ILE A 89 12.49 2.65 4.13
N SER A 90 12.80 1.35 4.10
CA SER A 90 13.14 0.60 2.89
C SER A 90 12.20 -0.59 2.83
N LEU A 91 11.39 -0.64 1.78
CA LEU A 91 10.35 -1.65 1.57
C LEU A 91 10.10 -1.85 0.07
N SER A 92 9.40 -2.92 -0.29
CA SER A 92 8.81 -3.09 -1.61
C SER A 92 7.62 -2.14 -1.79
N VAL A 93 7.34 -1.71 -3.01
CA VAL A 93 6.11 -0.95 -3.32
C VAL A 93 4.84 -1.78 -3.11
N HIS A 94 4.97 -3.11 -3.04
CA HIS A 94 3.89 -4.07 -2.77
C HIS A 94 3.75 -4.42 -1.28
N THR A 95 4.24 -3.56 -0.38
CA THR A 95 4.16 -3.79 1.07
C THR A 95 2.84 -3.25 1.63
N GLY A 96 2.16 -4.07 2.46
CA GLY A 96 0.93 -3.68 3.14
C GLY A 96 -0.21 -3.37 2.19
N THR A 97 -1.11 -2.48 2.59
CA THR A 97 -2.23 -2.04 1.73
C THR A 97 -1.72 -1.07 0.67
N HIS A 98 -1.79 -1.46 -0.59
CA HIS A 98 -1.31 -0.71 -1.74
C HIS A 98 -2.21 -0.86 -2.96
N LEU A 99 -1.94 -0.12 -4.01
CA LEU A 99 -2.61 -0.20 -5.31
C LEU A 99 -1.58 -0.58 -6.37
N ASP A 100 -1.86 -1.62 -7.14
CA ASP A 100 -1.08 -2.02 -8.30
C ASP A 100 -1.61 -1.35 -9.57
N ALA A 101 -0.68 -0.82 -10.37
CA ALA A 101 -1.00 -0.30 -11.68
C ALA A 101 -0.98 -1.41 -12.75
N PRO A 102 -1.64 -1.23 -13.91
CA PRO A 102 -1.61 -2.19 -15.03
C PRO A 102 -0.19 -2.61 -15.44
N SER A 103 0.80 -1.72 -15.28
CA SER A 103 2.21 -2.02 -15.58
C SER A 103 2.84 -3.09 -14.69
N HIS A 104 2.24 -3.39 -13.54
CA HIS A 104 2.68 -4.47 -12.67
C HIS A 104 2.43 -5.86 -13.31
N PHE A 105 1.32 -6.00 -14.03
CA PHE A 105 0.85 -7.30 -14.53
C PHE A 105 1.39 -7.67 -15.91
N GLY A 106 2.00 -6.76 -16.65
CA GLY A 106 2.53 -7.10 -17.97
C GLY A 106 3.05 -5.92 -18.77
N THR A 107 3.64 -6.24 -19.92
CA THR A 107 4.23 -5.26 -20.84
C THR A 107 3.20 -4.66 -21.82
N ARG A 108 1.99 -5.20 -21.86
CA ARG A 108 0.90 -4.75 -22.73
C ARG A 108 -0.43 -4.82 -22.01
N CYS A 109 -1.25 -3.80 -22.19
CA CYS A 109 -2.64 -3.72 -21.77
C CYS A 109 -3.47 -3.27 -22.98
N GLU A 110 -4.41 -4.09 -23.45
CA GLU A 110 -5.22 -3.84 -24.64
C GLU A 110 -4.37 -3.47 -25.89
N GLY A 111 -3.24 -4.16 -26.06
CA GLY A 111 -2.31 -3.92 -27.16
C GLY A 111 -1.42 -2.67 -27.03
N LYS A 112 -1.59 -1.86 -26.00
CA LYS A 112 -0.84 -0.62 -25.72
C LYS A 112 0.14 -0.81 -24.55
N ARG A 113 1.03 0.19 -24.34
CA ARG A 113 1.82 0.27 -23.12
C ARG A 113 0.88 0.43 -21.92
N PRO A 114 1.03 -0.37 -20.87
CA PRO A 114 0.21 -0.24 -19.68
C PRO A 114 0.56 1.04 -18.92
N LYS A 115 -0.43 1.60 -18.22
CA LYS A 115 -0.24 2.76 -17.35
C LYS A 115 0.60 2.40 -16.13
N THR A 116 1.51 3.29 -15.75
CA THR A 116 2.18 3.26 -14.44
C THR A 116 1.29 3.92 -13.38
N ILE A 117 1.66 3.79 -12.10
CA ILE A 117 0.80 4.27 -11.00
C ILE A 117 0.60 5.79 -11.03
N ASP A 118 1.59 6.54 -11.47
CA ASP A 118 1.54 7.99 -11.63
C ASP A 118 0.72 8.46 -12.85
N GLU A 119 0.36 7.52 -13.74
CA GLU A 119 -0.49 7.76 -14.91
C GLU A 119 -1.96 7.34 -14.68
N ILE A 120 -2.30 6.76 -13.53
CA ILE A 120 -3.67 6.39 -13.19
C ILE A 120 -4.49 7.65 -12.95
N PRO A 121 -5.63 7.84 -13.65
CA PRO A 121 -6.54 8.95 -13.37
C PRO A 121 -7.04 8.89 -11.92
N LEU A 122 -7.00 10.02 -11.21
CA LEU A 122 -7.46 10.08 -9.81
C LEU A 122 -8.97 9.79 -9.70
N GLU A 123 -9.71 10.04 -10.76
CA GLU A 123 -11.15 9.75 -10.87
C GLU A 123 -11.44 8.24 -10.70
N TRP A 124 -10.50 7.37 -11.05
CA TRP A 124 -10.65 5.94 -10.82
C TRP A 124 -10.58 5.58 -9.33
N CYS A 125 -9.88 6.41 -8.54
CA CYS A 125 -9.69 6.19 -7.11
C CYS A 125 -10.81 6.81 -6.25
N TYR A 126 -11.83 7.38 -6.88
CA TYR A 126 -12.95 8.00 -6.19
C TYR A 126 -14.27 7.64 -6.90
N GLY A 127 -15.11 6.86 -6.25
CA GLY A 127 -16.38 6.40 -6.81
C GLY A 127 -17.25 5.73 -5.76
N ASN A 128 -18.35 5.14 -6.20
CA ASN A 128 -19.14 4.30 -5.33
C ASN A 128 -18.33 3.05 -4.96
N GLY A 129 -18.38 2.67 -3.69
CA GLY A 129 -17.74 1.47 -3.20
C GLY A 129 -18.75 0.38 -2.90
N VAL A 130 -18.52 -0.82 -3.40
CA VAL A 130 -19.31 -2.00 -3.08
C VAL A 130 -18.44 -3.10 -2.49
N VAL A 131 -18.92 -3.73 -1.42
CA VAL A 131 -18.23 -4.87 -0.78
C VAL A 131 -18.99 -6.14 -1.13
N LEU A 132 -18.31 -7.06 -1.81
CA LEU A 132 -18.80 -8.41 -2.11
C LEU A 132 -18.23 -9.38 -1.07
N ASN A 133 -19.12 -10.10 -0.39
CA ASN A 133 -18.77 -10.94 0.76
C ASN A 133 -18.62 -12.41 0.37
N PHE A 134 -17.40 -12.91 0.46
CA PHE A 134 -17.03 -14.30 0.19
C PHE A 134 -16.33 -14.96 1.39
N CYS A 135 -16.68 -14.54 2.62
CA CYS A 135 -16.12 -15.13 3.85
C CYS A 135 -16.47 -16.63 4.03
N ASN A 136 -17.42 -17.15 3.26
CA ASN A 136 -17.78 -18.57 3.21
C ASN A 136 -16.86 -19.41 2.31
N LYS A 137 -15.97 -18.79 1.55
CA LYS A 137 -15.00 -19.50 0.70
C LYS A 137 -13.84 -20.04 1.53
N GLY A 138 -13.51 -21.29 1.28
CA GLY A 138 -12.41 -21.97 1.95
C GLY A 138 -11.02 -21.64 1.39
N PRO A 139 -9.97 -22.18 2.03
CA PRO A 139 -8.59 -22.00 1.55
C PRO A 139 -8.40 -22.44 0.09
N CYS A 140 -7.81 -21.59 -0.72
CA CYS A 140 -7.55 -21.82 -2.15
C CYS A 140 -8.79 -22.07 -3.01
N GLU A 141 -9.98 -21.82 -2.48
CA GLU A 141 -11.24 -21.94 -3.22
C GLU A 141 -11.38 -20.80 -4.24
N GLU A 142 -12.02 -21.10 -5.36
CA GLU A 142 -12.22 -20.13 -6.42
C GLU A 142 -13.51 -19.35 -6.24
N ILE A 143 -13.46 -18.04 -6.44
CA ILE A 143 -14.62 -17.15 -6.53
C ILE A 143 -14.98 -17.04 -8.02
N SER A 144 -16.07 -17.69 -8.39
CA SER A 144 -16.53 -17.76 -9.78
C SER A 144 -17.38 -16.55 -10.19
N VAL A 145 -17.69 -16.43 -11.47
CA VAL A 145 -18.66 -15.44 -11.99
C VAL A 145 -20.03 -15.59 -11.34
N GLU A 146 -20.47 -16.84 -11.15
CA GLU A 146 -21.76 -17.18 -10.54
C GLU A 146 -21.80 -16.72 -9.09
N ASP A 147 -20.69 -16.87 -8.34
CA ASP A 147 -20.57 -16.37 -6.98
C ASP A 147 -20.72 -14.83 -6.94
N VAL A 148 -20.03 -14.13 -7.83
CA VAL A 148 -20.10 -12.66 -7.94
C VAL A 148 -21.53 -12.21 -8.27
N LYS A 149 -22.19 -12.83 -9.24
CA LYS A 149 -23.57 -12.50 -9.62
C LYS A 149 -24.55 -12.73 -8.49
N LYS A 150 -24.47 -13.89 -7.80
CA LYS A 150 -25.31 -14.20 -6.62
C LYS A 150 -25.12 -13.20 -5.50
N GLU A 151 -23.89 -12.76 -5.26
CA GLU A 151 -23.62 -11.79 -4.21
C GLU A 151 -24.15 -10.40 -4.59
N LEU A 152 -24.03 -9.98 -5.85
CA LEU A 152 -24.64 -8.74 -6.35
C LEU A 152 -26.16 -8.77 -6.23
N GLU A 153 -26.81 -9.90 -6.59
CA GLU A 153 -28.24 -10.11 -6.39
C GLU A 153 -28.62 -10.03 -4.91
N ARG A 154 -27.85 -10.70 -4.03
CA ARG A 154 -28.12 -10.71 -2.57
C ARG A 154 -28.11 -9.31 -1.95
N ILE A 155 -27.22 -8.44 -2.44
CA ILE A 155 -27.11 -7.04 -1.94
C ILE A 155 -27.94 -6.05 -2.77
N GLU A 156 -28.71 -6.56 -3.75
CA GLU A 156 -29.57 -5.76 -4.66
C GLU A 156 -28.79 -4.62 -5.35
N TYR A 157 -27.54 -4.91 -5.81
CA TYR A 157 -26.66 -3.93 -6.42
C TYR A 157 -26.40 -4.22 -7.90
N CYS A 158 -26.53 -3.19 -8.74
CA CYS A 158 -26.14 -3.20 -10.14
C CYS A 158 -24.84 -2.40 -10.30
N LEU A 159 -23.80 -3.05 -10.79
CA LEU A 159 -22.51 -2.40 -11.05
C LEU A 159 -22.66 -1.20 -11.98
N GLN A 160 -21.96 -0.14 -11.66
CA GLN A 160 -21.90 1.11 -12.42
C GLN A 160 -20.47 1.35 -12.93
N GLU A 161 -20.33 2.14 -13.96
CA GLU A 161 -19.02 2.56 -14.45
C GLU A 161 -18.24 3.31 -13.35
N ASN A 162 -16.95 2.97 -13.19
CA ASN A 162 -16.04 3.49 -12.18
C ASN A 162 -16.39 3.11 -10.73
N ASP A 163 -17.22 2.10 -10.51
CA ASP A 163 -17.35 1.51 -9.18
C ASP A 163 -16.02 0.94 -8.69
N ILE A 164 -15.82 1.02 -7.39
CA ILE A 164 -14.72 0.38 -6.66
C ILE A 164 -15.27 -0.86 -5.97
N VAL A 165 -14.83 -2.05 -6.41
CA VAL A 165 -15.29 -3.32 -5.84
C VAL A 165 -14.28 -3.85 -4.85
N LEU A 166 -14.71 -4.13 -3.63
CA LEU A 166 -13.90 -4.77 -2.59
C LEU A 166 -14.38 -6.18 -2.34
N ILE A 167 -13.48 -7.13 -2.48
CA ILE A 167 -13.69 -8.55 -2.24
C ILE A 167 -13.30 -8.85 -0.79
N ARG A 168 -14.27 -9.22 0.03
CA ARG A 168 -14.07 -9.57 1.42
C ARG A 168 -14.04 -11.08 1.59
N THR A 169 -12.94 -11.62 2.13
CA THR A 169 -12.73 -13.05 2.35
C THR A 169 -12.45 -13.39 3.82
N ASP A 170 -12.31 -12.38 4.69
CA ASP A 170 -11.84 -12.52 6.08
C ASP A 170 -10.39 -13.07 6.18
N THR A 171 -9.62 -13.06 5.08
CA THR A 171 -8.21 -13.46 5.11
C THR A 171 -7.35 -12.45 5.86
N ASP A 172 -7.76 -11.18 5.92
CA ASP A 172 -7.15 -10.14 6.73
C ASP A 172 -6.98 -10.54 8.21
N LYS A 173 -7.87 -11.39 8.76
CA LYS A 173 -7.79 -11.92 10.12
C LYS A 173 -6.58 -12.84 10.35
N LYS A 174 -5.92 -13.27 9.27
CA LYS A 174 -4.67 -14.05 9.29
C LYS A 174 -3.44 -13.16 9.17
N TRP A 175 -3.59 -11.83 9.06
CA TRP A 175 -2.48 -10.89 8.97
C TRP A 175 -1.49 -11.09 10.13
N GLY A 176 -0.20 -11.07 9.82
CA GLY A 176 0.88 -11.39 10.77
C GLY A 176 1.15 -12.88 10.98
N LYS A 177 0.39 -13.77 10.34
CA LYS A 177 0.56 -15.23 10.45
C LYS A 177 1.09 -15.83 9.15
N PRO A 178 1.87 -16.94 9.20
CA PRO A 178 2.44 -17.56 8.00
C PRO A 178 1.41 -18.04 6.98
N ASN A 179 0.21 -18.46 7.44
CA ASN A 179 -0.83 -19.00 6.59
C ASN A 179 -1.61 -17.93 5.79
N TYR A 180 -1.37 -16.63 6.03
CA TYR A 180 -1.92 -15.53 5.24
C TYR A 180 -1.66 -15.70 3.73
N PHE A 181 -0.47 -16.20 3.35
CA PHE A 181 -0.09 -16.42 1.95
C PHE A 181 -0.71 -17.64 1.28
N TYR A 182 -1.05 -18.67 2.06
CA TYR A 182 -1.31 -20.00 1.51
C TYR A 182 -2.77 -20.43 1.60
N GLU A 183 -3.55 -19.69 2.34
CA GLU A 183 -4.92 -20.08 2.69
C GLU A 183 -5.97 -19.04 2.30
N ALA A 184 -5.69 -18.24 1.28
CA ALA A 184 -6.66 -17.29 0.73
C ALA A 184 -7.49 -17.94 -0.39
N PRO A 185 -8.78 -17.66 -0.51
CA PRO A 185 -9.49 -17.85 -1.77
C PRO A 185 -9.01 -16.85 -2.82
N GLY A 186 -9.38 -17.04 -4.08
CA GLY A 186 -9.02 -16.09 -5.12
C GLY A 186 -10.05 -16.04 -6.25
N MET A 187 -10.08 -14.92 -6.96
CA MET A 187 -10.98 -14.71 -8.08
C MET A 187 -10.60 -15.60 -9.27
N SER A 188 -11.61 -16.12 -9.98
CA SER A 188 -11.37 -16.69 -11.29
C SER A 188 -11.06 -15.58 -12.30
N ARG A 189 -10.38 -15.93 -13.38
CA ARG A 189 -10.14 -15.04 -14.52
C ARG A 189 -11.44 -14.48 -15.07
N GLU A 190 -12.43 -15.32 -15.21
CA GLU A 190 -13.75 -14.99 -15.75
C GLU A 190 -14.51 -14.02 -14.83
N ALA A 191 -14.42 -14.22 -13.50
CA ALA A 191 -15.02 -13.32 -12.51
C ALA A 191 -14.36 -11.93 -12.55
N THR A 192 -13.02 -11.88 -12.61
CA THR A 192 -12.29 -10.64 -12.77
C THR A 192 -12.65 -9.93 -14.07
N LYS A 193 -12.71 -10.67 -15.18
CA LYS A 193 -13.11 -10.15 -16.50
C LYS A 193 -14.52 -9.58 -16.46
N PHE A 194 -15.47 -10.29 -15.83
CA PHE A 194 -16.84 -9.82 -15.67
C PHE A 194 -16.90 -8.46 -14.98
N LEU A 195 -16.16 -8.25 -13.87
CA LEU A 195 -16.11 -6.97 -13.18
C LEU A 195 -15.53 -5.86 -14.08
N VAL A 196 -14.43 -6.13 -14.78
CA VAL A 196 -13.79 -5.17 -15.69
C VAL A 196 -14.74 -4.79 -16.84
N GLU A 197 -15.40 -5.76 -17.46
CA GLU A 197 -16.36 -5.53 -18.55
C GLU A 197 -17.64 -4.79 -18.06
N SER A 198 -17.95 -4.87 -16.78
CA SER A 198 -19.01 -4.09 -16.13
C SER A 198 -18.61 -2.63 -15.81
N GLY A 199 -17.39 -2.21 -16.20
CA GLY A 199 -16.92 -0.84 -16.02
C GLY A 199 -16.15 -0.57 -14.72
N VAL A 200 -15.94 -1.59 -13.87
CA VAL A 200 -15.13 -1.48 -12.64
C VAL A 200 -13.68 -1.14 -13.00
N LYS A 201 -13.10 -0.15 -12.32
CA LYS A 201 -11.72 0.32 -12.53
C LYS A 201 -10.77 -0.13 -11.43
N ILE A 202 -11.27 -0.31 -10.20
CA ILE A 202 -10.48 -0.76 -9.06
C ILE A 202 -11.17 -1.95 -8.42
N ILE A 203 -10.41 -3.02 -8.25
CA ILE A 203 -10.81 -4.21 -7.50
C ILE A 203 -9.82 -4.35 -6.35
N GLY A 204 -10.32 -4.32 -5.12
CA GLY A 204 -9.55 -4.58 -3.91
C GLY A 204 -9.90 -5.92 -3.29
N ILE A 205 -8.98 -6.51 -2.54
CA ILE A 205 -9.18 -7.75 -1.81
C ILE A 205 -8.42 -7.70 -0.49
N ASP A 206 -8.94 -8.39 0.53
CA ASP A 206 -8.36 -8.46 1.87
C ASP A 206 -7.33 -9.60 2.05
N CYS A 207 -6.70 -10.03 0.95
CA CYS A 207 -5.65 -11.04 0.96
C CYS A 207 -4.43 -10.60 0.11
N TYR A 208 -3.41 -11.45 0.05
CA TYR A 208 -2.14 -11.14 -0.60
C TYR A 208 -2.25 -10.89 -2.11
N SER A 209 -3.17 -11.58 -2.77
CA SER A 209 -3.37 -11.50 -4.22
C SER A 209 -4.86 -11.62 -4.57
N LEU A 210 -5.25 -11.03 -5.70
CA LEU A 210 -6.58 -11.25 -6.26
C LEU A 210 -6.75 -12.69 -6.76
N ASP A 211 -5.66 -13.31 -7.22
CA ASP A 211 -5.63 -14.71 -7.64
C ASP A 211 -5.50 -15.66 -6.44
N LYS A 212 -5.81 -16.94 -6.67
CA LYS A 212 -5.51 -18.01 -5.71
C LYS A 212 -4.00 -18.05 -5.39
N PRO A 213 -3.61 -18.56 -4.20
CA PRO A 213 -2.21 -18.70 -3.85
C PRO A 213 -1.41 -19.43 -4.95
N PHE A 214 -0.22 -18.92 -5.28
CA PHE A 214 0.60 -19.39 -6.40
C PHE A 214 0.80 -20.91 -6.42
N MET A 215 1.06 -21.52 -5.26
CA MET A 215 1.23 -22.98 -5.16
C MET A 215 -0.05 -23.77 -5.45
N ALA A 216 -1.23 -23.16 -5.23
CA ALA A 216 -2.50 -23.78 -5.59
C ALA A 216 -2.73 -23.72 -7.12
N MET A 217 -2.30 -22.63 -7.76
CA MET A 217 -2.38 -22.51 -9.24
C MET A 217 -1.43 -23.48 -9.93
N VAL A 218 -0.16 -23.57 -9.49
CA VAL A 218 0.86 -24.46 -10.08
C VAL A 218 0.44 -25.93 -10.03
N LYS A 219 -0.29 -26.36 -9.02
CA LYS A 219 -0.79 -27.75 -8.90
C LYS A 219 -1.91 -28.09 -9.89
N GLN A 220 -2.48 -27.11 -10.57
CA GLN A 220 -3.54 -27.29 -11.57
C GLN A 220 -2.98 -27.48 -12.99
N TYR A 221 -1.68 -27.26 -13.20
CA TYR A 221 -0.93 -27.50 -14.43
C TYR A 221 -0.02 -28.71 -14.28
#